data_4ff8c534d938e9d16d35ac10cc45b9be
#
_entry.id   4ff8c534d938e9d16d35ac10cc45b9be
#
_cell.length_a   1.000
_cell.length_b   1.000
_cell.length_c   1.000
_cell.angle_alpha   90.00
_cell.angle_beta   90.00
_cell.angle_gamma   90.00
#
_symmetry.space_group_name_H-M   'P 1'
#
loop_
_entity.id
_entity.type
_entity.pdbx_description
1 polymer ?
#
loop_
_entity_poly.entity_id
_entity_poly.type
_entity_poly.pdbx_seq_one_letter_code
_entity_poly.pdbx_strand_id
1 'polypeptide(L)'
;MSPAQRSLQHLKALGYTAKVVEHWNPFARVRQDLFGGDLLALKAGEPVLVVQATSSSNHAARREKLEREGFIDLWKGAGASIEVWSWAKHGPRGKRKTWQLRREGF
;
A
#
# COMPACT_ATOMS: atom_id res chain seq x y z
N MET A 1 4.77 -14.19 3.64
CA MET A 1 3.71 -13.29 3.10
C MET A 1 4.30 -11.91 2.85
N SER A 2 4.07 -11.35 1.67
CA SER A 2 4.58 -10.03 1.29
C SER A 2 3.78 -8.90 1.95
N PRO A 3 4.32 -7.67 2.01
CA PRO A 3 3.54 -6.50 2.45
C PRO A 3 2.25 -6.31 1.65
N ALA A 4 2.27 -6.55 0.34
CA ALA A 4 1.07 -6.45 -0.49
C ALA A 4 0.01 -7.48 -0.11
N GLN A 5 0.38 -8.73 0.11
CA GLN A 5 -0.55 -9.78 0.53
C GLN A 5 -1.11 -9.52 1.93
N ARG A 6 -0.28 -9.03 2.83
CA ARG A 6 -0.68 -8.67 4.19
C ARG A 6 -1.66 -7.50 4.18
N SER A 7 -1.41 -6.51 3.32
CA SER A 7 -2.31 -5.37 3.12
C SER A 7 -3.63 -5.81 2.50
N LEU A 8 -3.60 -6.74 1.54
CA LEU A 8 -4.80 -7.28 0.91
C LEU A 8 -5.72 -7.94 1.95
N GLN A 9 -5.15 -8.77 2.83
CA GLN A 9 -5.92 -9.41 3.89
C GLN A 9 -6.54 -8.38 4.85
N HIS A 10 -5.77 -7.36 5.21
CA HIS A 10 -6.25 -6.31 6.11
C HIS A 10 -7.38 -5.49 5.48
N LEU A 11 -7.26 -5.14 4.21
CA LEU A 11 -8.31 -4.44 3.47
C LEU A 11 -9.60 -5.25 3.43
N LYS A 12 -9.51 -6.55 3.17
CA LYS A 12 -10.68 -7.43 3.18
C LYS A 12 -11.32 -7.50 4.56
N ALA A 13 -10.52 -7.56 5.62
CA ALA A 13 -11.02 -7.54 6.99
C ALA A 13 -11.73 -6.23 7.34
N LEU A 14 -11.34 -5.10 6.72
CA LEU A 14 -12.00 -3.81 6.88
C LEU A 14 -13.25 -3.66 6.01
N GLY A 15 -13.61 -4.66 5.22
CA GLY A 15 -14.81 -4.65 4.38
C GLY A 15 -14.60 -4.12 2.97
N TYR A 16 -13.36 -3.93 2.53
CA TYR A 16 -13.06 -3.54 1.15
C TYR A 16 -13.06 -4.75 0.22
N THR A 17 -13.51 -4.52 -1.02
CA THR A 17 -13.18 -5.38 -2.15
C THR A 17 -11.89 -4.86 -2.73
N ALA A 18 -10.83 -5.66 -2.68
CA ALA A 18 -9.49 -5.20 -3.01
C ALA A 18 -8.75 -6.19 -3.88
N LYS A 19 -7.79 -5.67 -4.65
CA LYS A 19 -6.96 -6.48 -5.54
C LYS A 19 -5.55 -5.92 -5.60
N VAL A 20 -4.56 -6.82 -5.67
CA VAL A 20 -3.18 -6.44 -6.00
C VAL A 20 -3.13 -6.07 -7.47
N VAL A 21 -2.64 -4.87 -7.78
CA VAL A 21 -2.55 -4.35 -9.14
C VAL A 21 -1.13 -4.19 -9.64
N GLU A 22 -0.12 -4.39 -8.79
CA GLU A 22 1.25 -4.49 -9.27
C GLU A 22 1.45 -5.81 -10.01
N HIS A 23 2.26 -5.78 -11.06
CA HIS A 23 2.53 -6.97 -11.86
C HIS A 23 3.98 -7.02 -12.31
N TRP A 24 4.45 -8.25 -12.58
CA TRP A 24 5.78 -8.48 -13.13
C TRP A 24 5.77 -8.24 -14.64
N ASN A 25 6.68 -7.36 -15.10
CA ASN A 25 6.89 -7.15 -16.53
C ASN A 25 8.11 -7.98 -16.97
N PRO A 26 7.91 -9.09 -17.71
CA PRO A 26 9.03 -9.97 -18.09
C PRO A 26 9.98 -9.34 -19.09
N PHE A 27 9.52 -8.37 -19.88
CA PHE A 27 10.38 -7.69 -20.86
C PHE A 27 11.32 -6.70 -20.20
N ALA A 28 10.82 -5.90 -19.27
CA ALA A 28 11.64 -4.95 -18.51
C ALA A 28 12.29 -5.59 -17.27
N ARG A 29 11.87 -6.78 -16.88
CA ARG A 29 12.33 -7.52 -15.70
C ARG A 29 12.16 -6.71 -14.41
N VAL A 30 11.02 -6.00 -14.28
CA VAL A 30 10.69 -5.20 -13.12
C VAL A 30 9.23 -5.43 -12.73
N ARG A 31 8.93 -5.20 -11.47
CA ARG A 31 7.54 -5.08 -11.02
C ARG A 31 7.05 -3.68 -11.35
N GLN A 32 5.86 -3.61 -11.91
CA GLN A 32 5.22 -2.35 -12.24
C GLN A 32 3.99 -2.16 -11.36
N ASP A 33 3.94 -1.02 -10.68
CA ASP A 33 2.77 -0.58 -9.94
C ASP A 33 1.80 0.18 -10.86
N LEU A 34 0.64 0.52 -10.33
CA LEU A 34 -0.35 1.34 -11.03
C LEU A 34 -0.27 2.78 -10.51
N PHE A 35 0.58 3.59 -11.14
CA PHE A 35 0.81 4.99 -10.73
C PHE A 35 1.09 5.11 -9.23
N GLY A 36 2.02 4.31 -8.75
CA GLY A 36 2.39 4.23 -7.34
C GLY A 36 1.54 3.30 -6.49
N GLY A 37 0.46 2.75 -7.02
CA GLY A 37 -0.42 1.84 -6.28
C GLY A 37 -0.06 0.38 -6.47
N ASP A 38 0.08 -0.35 -5.38
CA ASP A 38 0.25 -1.80 -5.40
C ASP A 38 -1.09 -2.53 -5.28
N LEU A 39 -2.07 -1.88 -4.63
CA LEU A 39 -3.42 -2.41 -4.46
C LEU A 39 -4.44 -1.32 -4.73
N LEU A 40 -5.60 -1.74 -5.23
CA LEU A 40 -6.81 -0.91 -5.28
C LEU A 40 -7.87 -1.52 -4.37
N ALA A 41 -8.57 -0.68 -3.63
CA ALA A 41 -9.61 -1.10 -2.70
C ALA A 41 -10.87 -0.28 -2.92
N LEU A 42 -11.99 -0.97 -3.00
CA LEU A 42 -13.30 -0.39 -3.25
C LEU A 42 -14.25 -0.71 -2.11
N LYS A 43 -14.99 0.30 -1.68
CA LYS A 43 -16.02 0.15 -0.66
C LYS A 43 -17.14 1.13 -0.96
N ALA A 44 -18.39 0.66 -0.90
CA ALA A 44 -19.56 1.50 -1.20
C ALA A 44 -19.58 2.74 -0.29
N GLY A 45 -19.80 3.91 -0.87
CA GLY A 45 -19.83 5.18 -0.16
C GLY A 45 -18.47 5.80 0.14
N GLU A 46 -17.37 5.14 -0.26
CA GLU A 46 -16.00 5.59 -0.02
C GLU A 46 -15.29 5.89 -1.34
N PRO A 47 -14.35 6.84 -1.36
CA PRO A 47 -13.47 6.99 -2.52
C PRO A 47 -12.67 5.72 -2.79
N VAL A 48 -12.26 5.50 -4.03
CA VAL A 48 -11.29 4.45 -4.34
C VAL A 48 -10.04 4.68 -3.48
N LEU A 49 -9.61 3.65 -2.77
CA LEU A 49 -8.40 3.69 -1.96
C LEU A 49 -7.25 3.02 -2.72
N VAL A 50 -6.19 3.77 -2.92
CA VAL A 50 -4.95 3.29 -3.55
C VAL A 50 -3.93 3.07 -2.45
N VAL A 51 -3.32 1.90 -2.40
CA VAL A 51 -2.36 1.55 -1.35
C VAL A 51 -1.01 1.22 -1.97
N GLN A 52 0.03 1.92 -1.51
CA GLN A 52 1.42 1.56 -1.72
C GLN A 52 1.87 0.74 -0.51
N ALA A 53 2.11 -0.55 -0.70
CA ALA A 53 2.48 -1.45 0.40
C ALA A 53 3.99 -1.66 0.46
N THR A 54 4.56 -1.62 1.65
CA THR A 54 6.00 -1.79 1.84
C THR A 54 6.34 -2.26 3.26
N SER A 55 7.63 -2.48 3.52
CA SER A 55 8.14 -2.68 4.87
C SER A 55 8.34 -1.34 5.57
N SER A 56 8.37 -1.34 6.91
CA SER A 56 8.55 -0.11 7.69
C SER A 56 9.85 0.62 7.36
N SER A 57 10.92 -0.11 7.06
CA SER A 57 12.22 0.49 6.71
C SER A 57 12.18 1.29 5.40
N ASN A 58 11.23 1.02 4.52
CA ASN A 58 11.09 1.69 3.24
C ASN A 58 9.95 2.72 3.20
N HIS A 59 9.29 2.96 4.32
CA HIS A 59 8.11 3.84 4.38
C HIS A 59 8.40 5.24 3.84
N ALA A 60 9.44 5.90 4.38
CA ALA A 60 9.80 7.26 3.97
C ALA A 60 10.22 7.32 2.50
N ALA A 61 10.99 6.35 2.03
CA ALA A 61 11.45 6.30 0.64
C ALA A 61 10.27 6.16 -0.34
N ARG A 62 9.28 5.35 0.01
CA ARG A 62 8.07 5.17 -0.82
C ARG A 62 7.22 6.43 -0.86
N ARG A 63 7.05 7.10 0.30
CA ARG A 63 6.34 8.37 0.35
C ARG A 63 7.02 9.41 -0.54
N GLU A 64 8.34 9.57 -0.41
CA GLU A 64 9.11 10.53 -1.22
C GLU A 64 9.00 10.25 -2.71
N LYS A 65 9.00 8.97 -3.10
CA LYS A 65 8.82 8.57 -4.50
C LYS A 65 7.44 8.98 -5.02
N LEU A 66 6.38 8.73 -4.24
CA LEU A 66 5.01 9.12 -4.62
C LEU A 66 4.90 10.64 -4.80
N GLU A 67 5.51 11.42 -3.92
CA GLU A 67 5.54 12.88 -4.00
C GLU A 67 6.30 13.34 -5.26
N ARG A 68 7.50 12.82 -5.46
CA ARG A 68 8.37 13.19 -6.58
C ARG A 68 7.75 12.85 -7.94
N GLU A 69 7.08 11.71 -8.05
CA GLU A 69 6.42 11.27 -9.28
C GLU A 69 5.07 11.99 -9.52
N GLY A 70 4.59 12.76 -8.56
CA GLY A 70 3.31 13.46 -8.67
C GLY A 70 2.08 12.56 -8.51
N PHE A 71 2.23 11.35 -8.03
CA PHE A 71 1.14 10.38 -7.95
C PHE A 71 0.12 10.72 -6.87
N ILE A 72 0.55 11.35 -5.77
CA ILE A 72 -0.38 11.79 -4.73
C ILE A 72 -1.39 12.77 -5.30
N ASP A 73 -0.91 13.81 -5.97
CA ASP A 73 -1.78 14.83 -6.57
C ASP A 73 -2.65 14.25 -7.69
N LEU A 74 -2.09 13.31 -8.46
CA LEU A 74 -2.82 12.66 -9.56
C LEU A 74 -4.04 11.89 -9.02
N TRP A 75 -3.85 11.03 -8.05
CA TRP A 75 -4.94 10.23 -7.49
C TRP A 75 -5.97 11.10 -6.76
N LYS A 76 -5.50 12.04 -5.93
CA LYS A 76 -6.40 12.94 -5.21
C LYS A 76 -7.18 13.83 -6.16
N GLY A 77 -6.56 14.34 -7.21
CA GLY A 77 -7.23 15.12 -8.24
C GLY A 77 -8.29 14.34 -9.00
N ALA A 78 -8.12 13.02 -9.10
CA ALA A 78 -9.10 12.12 -9.71
C ALA A 78 -10.20 11.66 -8.73
N GLY A 79 -10.19 12.15 -7.48
CA GLY A 79 -11.20 11.80 -6.48
C GLY A 79 -10.90 10.56 -5.66
N ALA A 80 -9.72 9.98 -5.80
CA ALA A 80 -9.29 8.82 -5.02
C ALA A 80 -8.54 9.25 -3.75
N SER A 81 -8.44 8.32 -2.80
CA SER A 81 -7.52 8.42 -1.66
C SER A 81 -6.29 7.58 -1.95
N ILE A 82 -5.14 8.02 -1.47
CA ILE A 82 -3.88 7.27 -1.59
C ILE A 82 -3.18 7.22 -0.25
N GLU A 83 -2.65 6.05 0.11
CA GLU A 83 -1.97 5.83 1.39
C GLU A 83 -0.73 4.97 1.18
N VAL A 84 0.28 5.21 2.01
CA VAL A 84 1.41 4.28 2.18
C VAL A 84 1.12 3.41 3.39
N TRP A 85 1.15 2.10 3.19
CA TRP A 85 0.96 1.09 4.22
C TRP A 85 2.26 0.33 4.43
N SER A 86 2.85 0.48 5.60
CA SER A 86 4.09 -0.22 5.93
C SER A 86 3.90 -1.16 7.11
N TRP A 87 4.59 -2.28 7.06
CA TRP A 87 4.45 -3.37 8.01
C TRP A 87 5.77 -3.65 8.72
N ALA A 88 5.69 -3.89 10.01
CA ALA A 88 6.83 -4.31 10.83
C ALA A 88 6.39 -5.26 11.91
N LYS A 89 7.29 -6.15 12.32
CA LYS A 89 7.08 -6.97 13.50
C LYS A 89 7.49 -6.20 14.74
N HIS A 90 6.59 -6.12 15.71
CA HIS A 90 6.83 -5.49 16.99
C HIS A 90 6.38 -6.41 18.13
N GLY A 91 7.10 -6.32 19.24
CA GLY A 91 6.76 -7.05 20.46
C GLY A 91 7.88 -6.94 21.48
N PRO A 92 7.58 -7.21 22.76
CA PRO A 92 8.60 -7.20 23.80
C PRO A 92 9.69 -8.25 23.55
N ARG A 93 10.89 -7.96 24.01
CA ARG A 93 12.02 -8.90 23.93
C ARG A 93 11.64 -10.22 24.60
N GLY A 94 11.90 -11.36 23.92
CA GLY A 94 11.59 -12.69 24.42
C GLY A 94 10.12 -13.09 24.35
N LYS A 95 9.26 -12.23 23.79
CA LYS A 95 7.84 -12.50 23.56
C LYS A 95 7.55 -12.66 22.07
N ARG A 96 6.39 -13.26 21.75
CA ARG A 96 5.94 -13.39 20.37
C ARG A 96 5.72 -11.99 19.79
N LYS A 97 6.33 -11.73 18.62
CA LYS A 97 6.14 -10.49 17.89
C LYS A 97 4.92 -10.60 16.99
N THR A 98 4.23 -9.50 16.84
CA THR A 98 3.07 -9.38 15.95
C THR A 98 3.34 -8.38 14.83
N TRP A 99 2.71 -8.60 13.68
CA TRP A 99 2.78 -7.67 12.58
C TRP A 99 1.90 -6.46 12.88
N GLN A 100 2.48 -5.28 12.73
CA GLN A 100 1.79 -4.01 12.95
C GLN A 100 1.84 -3.16 11.68
N LEU A 101 0.71 -2.52 11.40
CA LEU A 101 0.54 -1.66 10.25
C LEU A 101 0.70 -0.20 10.63
N ARG A 102 1.48 0.55 9.84
CA ARG A 102 1.49 2.00 9.84
C ARG A 102 0.85 2.49 8.55
N ARG A 103 -0.22 3.29 8.67
CA ARG A 103 -0.91 3.89 7.53
C ARG A 103 -0.59 5.39 7.50
N GLU A 104 -0.23 5.89 6.35
CA GLU A 104 -0.05 7.32 6.13
C GLU A 104 -0.87 7.72 4.90
N GLY A 105 -1.87 8.58 5.11
CA GLY A 105 -2.69 9.15 4.05
C GLY A 105 -2.23 10.56 3.69
N PHE A 106 -2.70 11.02 2.53
CA PHE A 106 -2.27 12.31 1.99
C PHE A 106 -3.45 13.21 1.61
#